data_bb32fc667d77d86576e4bd5b23244988
#
_entry.id   bb32fc667d77d86576e4bd5b23244988
#
_cell.length_a   1.000
_cell.length_b   1.000
_cell.length_c   1.000
_cell.angle_alpha   90.00
_cell.angle_beta   90.00
_cell.angle_gamma   90.00
#
_symmetry.space_group_name_H-M   'P 1'
#
loop_
_entity.id
_entity.type
_entity.pdbx_description
1 polymer ?
#
loop_
_entity_poly.entity_id
_entity_poly.type
_entity_poly.pdbx_seq_one_letter_code
_entity_poly.pdbx_strand_id
1 'polypeptide(L)'
;MTRSDIEQALGEELTRIAPDIPLEEIDRSADLRDEFDIDSIDFLNLVTALGKRFGLDMPEADYGEMDSFDHLADYLWARVS
;
A
#
# COMPACT_ATOMS: atom_id res chain seq x y z
N MET A 1 1.32 -6.83 -15.98
CA MET A 1 0.58 -5.98 -15.04
C MET A 1 1.07 -4.54 -15.20
N THR A 2 0.16 -3.58 -15.31
CA THR A 2 0.51 -2.17 -15.47
C THR A 2 0.62 -1.47 -14.12
N ARG A 3 1.22 -0.27 -14.10
CA ARG A 3 1.26 0.56 -12.91
C ARG A 3 -0.16 0.86 -12.41
N SER A 4 -1.09 1.10 -13.34
CA SER A 4 -2.49 1.36 -13.01
C SER A 4 -3.13 0.17 -12.30
N ASP A 5 -2.84 -1.06 -12.75
CA ASP A 5 -3.33 -2.27 -12.10
C ASP A 5 -2.81 -2.38 -10.66
N ILE A 6 -1.56 -2.02 -10.45
CA ILE A 6 -0.94 -2.05 -9.11
C ILE A 6 -1.59 -1.02 -8.21
N GLU A 7 -1.80 0.20 -8.70
CA GLU A 7 -2.44 1.25 -7.91
C GLU A 7 -3.88 0.90 -7.57
N GLN A 8 -4.60 0.28 -8.49
CA GLN A 8 -5.96 -0.18 -8.24
C GLN A 8 -5.98 -1.25 -7.14
N ALA A 9 -5.10 -2.23 -7.22
CA ALA A 9 -5.01 -3.29 -6.21
C ALA A 9 -4.65 -2.73 -4.84
N LEU A 10 -3.68 -1.81 -4.79
CA LEU A 10 -3.28 -1.14 -3.57
C LEU A 10 -4.45 -0.36 -2.97
N GLY A 11 -5.18 0.38 -3.80
CA GLY A 11 -6.37 1.12 -3.37
C GLY A 11 -7.45 0.21 -2.81
N GLU A 12 -7.67 -0.95 -3.42
CA GLU A 12 -8.65 -1.92 -2.92
C GLU A 12 -8.27 -2.45 -1.54
N GLU A 13 -6.99 -2.76 -1.30
CA GLU A 13 -6.55 -3.23 0.00
C GLU A 13 -6.64 -2.12 1.06
N LEU A 14 -6.30 -0.89 0.70
CA LEU A 14 -6.44 0.25 1.60
C LEU A 14 -7.90 0.51 1.97
N THR A 15 -8.81 0.38 1.01
CA THR A 15 -10.26 0.55 1.24
C THR A 15 -10.80 -0.49 2.22
N ARG A 16 -10.25 -1.70 2.24
CA ARG A 16 -10.66 -2.73 3.20
C ARG A 16 -10.30 -2.35 4.63
N ILE A 17 -9.18 -1.64 4.80
CA ILE A 17 -8.68 -1.25 6.12
C ILE A 17 -9.32 0.07 6.57
N ALA A 18 -9.50 1.02 5.66
CA ALA A 18 -10.02 2.35 5.96
C ALA A 18 -11.09 2.73 4.92
N PRO A 19 -12.30 2.12 5.02
CA PRO A 19 -13.34 2.32 4.00
C PRO A 19 -13.91 3.74 3.96
N ASP A 20 -13.71 4.52 5.02
CA ASP A 20 -14.25 5.88 5.09
C ASP A 20 -13.36 6.92 4.41
N ILE A 21 -12.16 6.54 3.97
CA ILE A 21 -11.20 7.48 3.39
C ILE A 21 -11.31 7.41 1.85
N PRO A 22 -11.69 8.50 1.17
CA PRO A 22 -11.75 8.51 -0.29
C PRO A 22 -10.36 8.56 -0.89
N LEU A 23 -10.04 7.59 -1.74
CA LEU A 23 -8.71 7.44 -2.31
C LEU A 23 -8.29 8.63 -3.18
N GLU A 24 -9.22 9.25 -3.86
CA GLU A 24 -8.96 10.39 -4.74
C GLU A 24 -8.62 11.68 -4.00
N GLU A 25 -8.83 11.70 -2.68
CA GLU A 25 -8.58 12.89 -1.87
C GLU A 25 -7.34 12.77 -1.00
N ILE A 26 -6.65 11.63 -1.03
CA ILE A 26 -5.45 11.45 -0.21
C ILE A 26 -4.24 12.16 -0.82
N ASP A 27 -3.30 12.53 0.03
CA ASP A 27 -1.98 12.96 -0.41
C ASP A 27 -1.12 11.70 -0.61
N ARG A 28 -0.83 11.38 -1.87
CA ARG A 28 -0.11 10.16 -2.23
C ARG A 28 1.34 10.16 -1.77
N SER A 29 1.87 11.32 -1.43
CA SER A 29 3.25 11.44 -0.94
C SER A 29 3.36 11.46 0.58
N ALA A 30 2.23 11.59 1.28
CA ALA A 30 2.20 11.60 2.74
C ALA A 30 2.27 10.19 3.31
N ASP A 31 2.63 10.09 4.59
CA ASP A 31 2.69 8.81 5.28
C ASP A 31 1.31 8.16 5.32
N LEU A 32 1.23 6.90 4.89
CA LEU A 32 -0.04 6.16 4.83
C LEU A 32 -0.73 6.07 6.18
N ARG A 33 0.03 5.94 7.26
CA ARG A 33 -0.55 5.86 8.59
C ARG A 33 -1.21 7.15 8.99
N ASP A 34 -0.67 8.29 8.57
CA ASP A 34 -1.28 9.59 8.82
C ASP A 34 -2.50 9.82 7.93
N GLU A 35 -2.39 9.51 6.64
CA GLU A 35 -3.48 9.74 5.68
C GLU A 35 -4.70 8.85 5.93
N PHE A 36 -4.46 7.60 6.35
CA PHE A 36 -5.54 6.63 6.56
C PHE A 36 -5.87 6.40 8.04
N ASP A 37 -5.16 7.11 8.95
CA ASP A 37 -5.35 6.98 10.40
C ASP A 37 -5.28 5.52 10.85
N ILE A 38 -4.30 4.80 10.33
CA ILE A 38 -4.08 3.40 10.66
C ILE A 38 -2.87 3.24 11.57
N ASP A 39 -2.89 2.18 12.38
CA ASP A 39 -1.76 1.88 13.27
C ASP A 39 -0.79 0.88 12.63
N SER A 40 0.23 0.47 13.39
CA SER A 40 1.25 -0.46 12.92
C SER A 40 0.68 -1.84 12.57
N ILE A 41 -0.36 -2.26 13.28
CA ILE A 41 -1.01 -3.56 13.05
C ILE A 41 -1.76 -3.54 11.72
N ASP A 42 -2.50 -2.45 11.46
CA ASP A 42 -3.21 -2.28 10.20
C ASP A 42 -2.23 -2.19 9.03
N PHE A 43 -1.11 -1.50 9.22
CA PHE A 43 -0.07 -1.43 8.20
C PHE A 43 0.50 -2.82 7.90
N LEU A 44 0.76 -3.61 8.94
CA LEU A 44 1.25 -4.98 8.77
C LEU A 44 0.23 -5.84 8.02
N ASN A 45 -1.05 -5.69 8.33
CA ASN A 45 -2.12 -6.40 7.62
C ASN A 45 -2.17 -6.01 6.15
N LEU A 46 -1.98 -4.71 5.85
CA LEU A 46 -1.91 -4.22 4.47
C LEU A 46 -0.77 -4.88 3.71
N VAL A 47 0.43 -4.86 4.28
CA VAL A 47 1.62 -5.43 3.65
C VAL A 47 1.45 -6.94 3.44
N THR A 48 0.88 -7.64 4.42
CA THR A 48 0.62 -9.08 4.33
C THR A 48 -0.35 -9.38 3.19
N ALA A 49 -1.43 -8.60 3.10
CA ALA A 49 -2.43 -8.78 2.05
C ALA A 49 -1.83 -8.53 0.66
N LEU A 50 -1.03 -7.49 0.53
CA LEU A 50 -0.36 -7.18 -0.74
C LEU A 50 0.64 -8.25 -1.13
N GLY A 51 1.41 -8.76 -0.17
CA GLY A 51 2.35 -9.84 -0.42
C GLY A 51 1.65 -11.08 -0.94
N LYS A 52 0.50 -11.44 -0.36
CA LYS A 52 -0.30 -12.57 -0.82
C LYS A 52 -0.89 -12.32 -2.19
N ARG A 53 -1.40 -11.12 -2.43
CA ARG A 53 -2.06 -10.77 -3.69
C ARG A 53 -1.09 -10.80 -4.87
N PHE A 54 0.14 -10.35 -4.66
CA PHE A 54 1.16 -10.26 -5.72
C PHE A 54 2.16 -11.42 -5.70
N GLY A 55 2.08 -12.31 -4.71
CA GLY A 55 3.04 -13.41 -4.57
C GLY A 55 4.44 -12.92 -4.24
N LEU A 56 4.55 -11.88 -3.42
CA LEU A 56 5.82 -11.24 -3.07
C LEU A 56 6.17 -11.45 -1.62
N ASP A 57 7.47 -11.54 -1.34
CA ASP A 57 7.99 -11.42 0.01
C ASP A 57 8.27 -9.93 0.27
N MET A 58 7.61 -9.38 1.28
CA MET A 58 7.71 -7.96 1.64
C MET A 58 8.25 -7.86 3.07
N PRO A 59 9.59 -7.97 3.23
CA PRO A 59 10.18 -8.07 4.56
C PRO A 59 10.12 -6.75 5.33
N GLU A 60 10.11 -6.85 6.65
CA GLU A 60 10.05 -5.69 7.54
C GLU A 60 11.19 -4.70 7.27
N ALA A 61 12.35 -5.17 6.87
CA ALA A 61 13.49 -4.32 6.55
C ALA A 61 13.19 -3.31 5.43
N ASP A 62 12.20 -3.61 4.58
CA ASP A 62 11.82 -2.75 3.46
C ASP A 62 10.66 -1.81 3.81
N TYR A 63 10.12 -1.84 5.03
CA TYR A 63 8.95 -1.03 5.38
C TYR A 63 9.21 0.47 5.25
N GLY A 64 10.44 0.93 5.40
CA GLY A 64 10.80 2.32 5.16
C GLY A 64 10.59 2.78 3.72
N GLU A 65 10.54 1.85 2.77
CA GLU A 65 10.29 2.13 1.36
C GLU A 65 8.78 2.06 1.01
N MET A 66 7.93 1.82 2.01
CA MET A 66 6.48 1.62 1.84
C MET A 66 5.68 2.62 2.67
N ASP A 67 6.25 3.79 2.95
CA ASP A 67 5.66 4.75 3.88
C ASP A 67 4.54 5.59 3.28
N SER A 68 4.48 5.71 1.96
CA SER A 68 3.45 6.48 1.26
C SER A 68 2.80 5.64 0.17
N PHE A 69 1.65 6.10 -0.34
CA PHE A 69 0.98 5.44 -1.46
C PHE A 69 1.92 5.33 -2.67
N ASP A 70 2.57 6.43 -3.03
CA ASP A 70 3.49 6.43 -4.18
C ASP A 70 4.69 5.51 -3.97
N HIS A 71 5.30 5.55 -2.79
CA HIS A 71 6.44 4.68 -2.48
C HIS A 71 6.05 3.20 -2.49
N LEU A 72 4.89 2.88 -1.94
CA LEU A 72 4.41 1.50 -1.92
C LEU A 72 4.09 1.02 -3.34
N ALA A 73 3.47 1.88 -4.15
CA ALA A 73 3.21 1.56 -5.55
C ALA A 73 4.52 1.34 -6.33
N ASP A 74 5.53 2.19 -6.10
CA ASP A 74 6.85 2.03 -6.71
C ASP A 74 7.50 0.71 -6.31
N TYR A 75 7.43 0.38 -5.03
CA TYR A 75 7.97 -0.86 -4.50
C TYR A 75 7.35 -2.08 -5.20
N LEU A 76 6.03 -2.11 -5.26
CA LEU A 76 5.31 -3.21 -5.91
C LEU A 76 5.64 -3.29 -7.41
N TRP A 77 5.63 -2.15 -8.08
CA TRP A 77 5.91 -2.08 -9.51
C TRP A 77 7.29 -2.64 -9.85
N ALA A 78 8.29 -2.29 -9.06
CA ALA A 78 9.67 -2.74 -9.27
C ALA A 78 9.80 -4.26 -9.14
N ARG A 79 8.93 -4.90 -8.37
CA ARG A 79 9.02 -6.35 -8.09
C ARG A 79 8.13 -7.21 -8.95
N VAL A 80 7.02 -6.68 -9.46
CA VAL A 80 6.08 -7.46 -10.27
C VAL A 80 6.24 -7.25 -11.77
N SER A 81 6.97 -6.24 -12.17
CA SER A 81 7.16 -5.94 -13.59
C SER A 81 8.38 -6.64 -14.21
#